data_2cda347fe41ef2e0eee423255574abed
#
_entry.id   2cda347fe41ef2e0eee423255574abed
#
_cell.length_a   1.000
_cell.length_b   1.000
_cell.length_c   1.000
_cell.angle_alpha   90.00
_cell.angle_beta   90.00
_cell.angle_gamma   90.00
#
_symmetry.space_group_name_H-M   'P 1'
#
loop_
_entity.id
_entity.type
_entity.pdbx_description
1 polymer ?
#
loop_
_entity_poly.entity_id
_entity_poly.type
_entity_poly.pdbx_seq_one_letter_code
_entity_poly.pdbx_strand_id
1 'polypeptide(L)'
;MGVVLSTVGITVGHELVHHKSRFEQACGGILLASVCNGSFKIEHVRGHHQYVATPLDASSAPMGVSVYQQIPQAIIRNFQSAWKLESERLQKLGLPFWHWRNELLGWSLLSLFMLFVITSHYGPWGALGFLGQSLVAIVLLEIVNYIEHYGLQRKQLPNGRYEPVTEAHSWNSPALLTNLLLFQLQRHSDHHLYARRSYQLLHHRENAPQLPYGYGAMVVLALLPPVWFQLMDSRVKKFNN
;
A
#
# COMPACT_ATOMS: atom_id res chain seq x y z
N MET A 1 6.99 -3.77 18.21
CA MET A 1 7.20 -2.49 17.50
C MET A 1 6.68 -2.55 16.06
N GLY A 2 7.13 -3.49 15.20
CA GLY A 2 6.74 -3.56 13.78
C GLY A 2 5.23 -3.57 13.52
N VAL A 3 4.44 -4.30 14.32
CA VAL A 3 2.98 -4.30 14.21
C VAL A 3 2.40 -2.89 14.45
N VAL A 4 2.87 -2.18 15.51
CA VAL A 4 2.41 -0.82 15.79
C VAL A 4 2.81 0.15 14.68
N LEU A 5 4.01 0.02 14.14
CA LEU A 5 4.47 0.86 13.03
C LEU A 5 3.72 0.58 11.73
N SER A 6 3.26 -0.66 11.49
CA SER A 6 2.37 -0.96 10.37
C SER A 6 0.96 -0.38 10.60
N THR A 7 0.33 -0.69 11.73
CA THR A 7 -1.08 -0.33 11.97
C THR A 7 -1.29 1.17 12.24
N VAL A 8 -0.29 1.87 12.77
CA VAL A 8 -0.39 3.32 13.05
C VAL A 8 0.56 4.10 12.16
N GLY A 9 1.86 3.78 12.16
CA GLY A 9 2.87 4.56 11.44
C GLY A 9 2.66 4.57 9.92
N ILE A 10 2.49 3.39 9.31
CA ILE A 10 2.26 3.31 7.86
C ILE A 10 0.87 3.86 7.51
N THR A 11 -0.18 3.54 8.27
CA THR A 11 -1.53 4.03 7.97
C THR A 11 -1.62 5.56 8.06
N VAL A 12 -1.00 6.17 9.07
CA VAL A 12 -0.90 7.64 9.16
C VAL A 12 0.01 8.18 8.04
N GLY A 13 1.14 7.53 7.77
CA GLY A 13 2.02 7.89 6.66
C GLY A 13 1.31 7.86 5.32
N HIS A 14 0.52 6.82 5.07
CA HIS A 14 -0.34 6.66 3.89
C HIS A 14 -1.35 7.81 3.74
N GLU A 15 -2.07 8.14 4.81
CA GLU A 15 -3.00 9.28 4.80
C GLU A 15 -2.29 10.60 4.45
N LEU A 16 -1.18 10.88 5.13
CA LEU A 16 -0.45 12.15 4.98
C LEU A 16 0.17 12.34 3.59
N VAL A 17 0.60 11.27 2.90
CA VAL A 17 1.19 11.42 1.56
C VAL A 17 0.16 11.80 0.50
N HIS A 18 -1.14 11.62 0.76
CA HIS A 18 -2.23 12.05 -0.12
C HIS A 18 -2.63 13.51 0.05
N HIS A 19 -2.25 14.16 1.15
CA HIS A 19 -2.63 15.54 1.42
C HIS A 19 -1.95 16.54 0.46
N LYS A 20 -2.53 17.74 0.32
CA LYS A 20 -1.99 18.81 -0.53
C LYS A 20 -0.79 19.52 0.10
N SER A 21 -0.71 19.53 1.42
CA SER A 21 0.34 20.20 2.19
C SER A 21 1.67 19.48 2.03
N ARG A 22 2.71 20.18 1.59
CA ARG A 22 4.07 19.63 1.50
C ARG A 22 4.63 19.23 2.87
N PHE A 23 4.21 19.91 3.93
CA PHE A 23 4.61 19.57 5.29
C PHE A 23 4.03 18.20 5.70
N GLU A 24 2.73 17.98 5.47
CA GLU A 24 2.08 16.70 5.76
C GLU A 24 2.68 15.56 4.93
N GLN A 25 2.91 15.79 3.63
CA GLN A 25 3.60 14.82 2.77
C GLN A 25 5.02 14.48 3.26
N ALA A 26 5.75 15.48 3.81
CA ALA A 26 7.07 15.25 4.41
C ALA A 26 6.95 14.42 5.69
N CYS A 27 6.00 14.73 6.57
CA CYS A 27 5.72 13.92 7.77
C CYS A 27 5.37 12.47 7.41
N GLY A 28 4.51 12.27 6.41
CA GLY A 28 4.18 10.94 5.89
C GLY A 28 5.41 10.20 5.35
N GLY A 29 6.26 10.88 4.58
CA GLY A 29 7.52 10.34 4.08
C GLY A 29 8.50 9.94 5.20
N ILE A 30 8.59 10.70 6.28
CA ILE A 30 9.41 10.38 7.45
C ILE A 30 8.89 9.12 8.15
N LEU A 31 7.57 8.99 8.35
CA LEU A 31 6.97 7.79 8.92
C LEU A 31 7.26 6.55 8.06
N LEU A 32 7.14 6.65 6.75
CA LEU A 32 7.45 5.56 5.82
C LEU A 32 8.96 5.24 5.80
N ALA A 33 9.83 6.24 5.87
CA ALA A 33 11.27 6.03 5.95
C ALA A 33 11.68 5.34 7.26
N SER A 34 10.96 5.55 8.37
CA SER A 34 11.23 4.90 9.65
C SER A 34 11.01 3.38 9.66
N VAL A 35 10.38 2.86 8.62
CA VAL A 35 10.22 1.42 8.36
C VAL A 35 10.84 1.00 7.02
N CYS A 36 11.84 1.73 6.53
CA CYS A 36 12.53 1.45 5.25
C CYS A 36 11.61 1.37 4.03
N ASN A 37 10.44 2.00 4.06
CA ASN A 37 9.43 1.95 3.00
C ASN A 37 9.13 3.32 2.37
N GLY A 38 10.15 4.18 2.26
CA GLY A 38 9.98 5.51 1.64
C GLY A 38 9.59 5.47 0.16
N SER A 39 9.88 4.38 -0.56
CA SER A 39 9.43 4.13 -1.93
C SER A 39 7.92 4.08 -2.07
N PHE A 40 7.21 3.66 -1.04
CA PHE A 40 5.75 3.60 -0.98
C PHE A 40 5.11 4.96 -1.27
N LYS A 41 5.67 6.08 -0.79
CA LYS A 41 5.16 7.42 -1.10
C LYS A 41 5.06 7.68 -2.60
N ILE A 42 6.02 7.20 -3.37
CA ILE A 42 6.09 7.42 -4.82
C ILE A 42 5.18 6.44 -5.55
N GLU A 43 5.36 5.17 -5.25
CA GLU A 43 4.65 4.08 -5.91
C GLU A 43 3.16 4.15 -5.62
N HIS A 44 2.75 4.28 -4.38
CA HIS A 44 1.36 4.29 -3.97
C HIS A 44 0.58 5.45 -4.63
N VAL A 45 1.13 6.66 -4.58
CA VAL A 45 0.43 7.85 -5.09
C VAL A 45 0.43 7.93 -6.62
N ARG A 46 1.52 7.50 -7.28
CA ARG A 46 1.72 7.68 -8.73
C ARG A 46 1.56 6.39 -9.53
N GLY A 47 1.68 5.22 -8.89
CA GLY A 47 1.56 3.89 -9.49
C GLY A 47 0.25 3.22 -9.10
N HIS A 48 0.14 2.75 -7.86
CA HIS A 48 -0.99 1.99 -7.36
C HIS A 48 -2.35 2.66 -7.60
N HIS A 49 -2.54 3.92 -7.22
CA HIS A 49 -3.81 4.63 -7.46
C HIS A 49 -4.18 4.76 -8.93
N GLN A 50 -3.18 4.79 -9.82
CA GLN A 50 -3.42 4.84 -11.26
C GLN A 50 -3.77 3.46 -11.83
N TYR A 51 -3.10 2.41 -11.35
CA TYR A 51 -3.11 1.08 -11.95
C TYR A 51 -3.86 0.02 -11.12
N VAL A 52 -4.44 0.39 -9.98
CA VAL A 52 -5.18 -0.52 -9.10
C VAL A 52 -6.14 -1.42 -9.89
N ALA A 53 -6.23 -2.68 -9.49
CA ALA A 53 -7.03 -3.72 -10.13
C ALA A 53 -6.68 -3.96 -11.62
N THR A 54 -5.41 -3.76 -11.99
CA THR A 54 -4.86 -4.15 -13.30
C THR A 54 -3.58 -4.95 -13.14
N PRO A 55 -3.12 -5.71 -14.15
CA PRO A 55 -1.84 -6.43 -14.11
C PRO A 55 -0.60 -5.51 -13.99
N LEU A 56 -0.77 -4.21 -14.19
CA LEU A 56 0.30 -3.21 -14.05
C LEU A 56 0.54 -2.83 -12.59
N ASP A 57 -0.44 -3.05 -11.71
CA ASP A 57 -0.32 -2.80 -10.28
C ASP A 57 0.29 -4.01 -9.56
N ALA A 58 1.39 -3.79 -8.85
CA ALA A 58 2.05 -4.84 -8.09
C ALA A 58 1.30 -5.23 -6.81
N SER A 59 0.47 -4.33 -6.28
CA SER A 59 -0.30 -4.53 -5.04
C SER A 59 -1.63 -5.25 -5.29
N SER A 60 -2.12 -5.32 -6.53
CA SER A 60 -3.34 -6.05 -6.89
C SER A 60 -3.05 -7.52 -7.16
N ALA A 61 -3.38 -8.39 -6.22
CA ALA A 61 -3.18 -9.82 -6.35
C ALA A 61 -4.22 -10.48 -7.26
N PRO A 62 -3.82 -11.28 -8.28
CA PRO A 62 -4.74 -12.06 -9.08
C PRO A 62 -5.49 -13.11 -8.23
N MET A 63 -6.71 -13.50 -8.64
CA MET A 63 -7.44 -14.60 -8.02
C MET A 63 -6.63 -15.90 -8.11
N GLY A 64 -6.59 -16.67 -7.01
CA GLY A 64 -5.85 -17.94 -6.91
C GLY A 64 -4.37 -17.80 -6.53
N VAL A 65 -3.83 -16.59 -6.45
CA VAL A 65 -2.46 -16.33 -5.95
C VAL A 65 -2.50 -16.22 -4.42
N SER A 66 -1.65 -16.97 -3.74
CA SER A 66 -1.57 -16.92 -2.27
C SER A 66 -0.83 -15.67 -1.78
N VAL A 67 -1.11 -15.25 -0.56
CA VAL A 67 -0.40 -14.14 0.09
C VAL A 67 1.12 -14.35 0.13
N TYR A 68 1.57 -15.59 0.30
CA TYR A 68 2.99 -15.96 0.34
C TYR A 68 3.69 -15.81 -1.01
N GLN A 69 2.97 -15.97 -2.11
CA GLN A 69 3.47 -15.70 -3.47
C GLN A 69 3.40 -14.21 -3.79
N GLN A 70 2.33 -13.54 -3.35
CA GLN A 70 2.10 -12.12 -3.64
C GLN A 70 3.10 -11.21 -2.93
N ILE A 71 3.34 -11.39 -1.63
CA ILE A 71 4.18 -10.47 -0.83
C ILE A 71 5.57 -10.25 -1.45
N PRO A 72 6.41 -11.27 -1.71
CA PRO A 72 7.74 -11.04 -2.24
C PRO A 72 7.70 -10.39 -3.64
N GLN A 73 6.72 -10.75 -4.47
CA GLN A 73 6.55 -10.13 -5.78
C GLN A 73 6.13 -8.66 -5.66
N ALA A 74 5.19 -8.34 -4.76
CA ALA A 74 4.73 -6.98 -4.52
C ALA A 74 5.88 -6.09 -4.04
N ILE A 75 6.65 -6.52 -3.04
CA ILE A 75 7.80 -5.75 -2.50
C ILE A 75 8.79 -5.40 -3.62
N ILE A 76 9.18 -6.38 -4.43
CA ILE A 76 10.15 -6.18 -5.52
C ILE A 76 9.56 -5.26 -6.59
N ARG A 77 8.37 -5.55 -7.08
CA ARG A 77 7.73 -4.80 -8.16
C ARG A 77 7.35 -3.38 -7.75
N ASN A 78 6.91 -3.16 -6.51
CA ASN A 78 6.61 -1.83 -5.98
C ASN A 78 7.88 -0.95 -5.91
N PHE A 79 9.01 -1.51 -5.49
CA PHE A 79 10.27 -0.79 -5.52
C PHE A 79 10.72 -0.47 -6.96
N GLN A 80 10.61 -1.43 -7.89
CA GLN A 80 10.93 -1.22 -9.31
C GLN A 80 10.01 -0.16 -9.94
N SER A 81 8.72 -0.19 -9.61
CA SER A 81 7.73 0.82 -10.03
C SER A 81 8.10 2.21 -9.52
N ALA A 82 8.42 2.34 -8.21
CA ALA A 82 8.87 3.60 -7.64
C ALA A 82 10.12 4.15 -8.35
N TRP A 83 11.09 3.29 -8.62
CA TRP A 83 12.31 3.66 -9.36
C TRP A 83 11.99 4.18 -10.75
N LYS A 84 11.16 3.47 -11.50
CA LYS A 84 10.73 3.85 -12.86
C LYS A 84 9.98 5.18 -12.84
N LEU A 85 8.96 5.30 -11.99
CA LEU A 85 8.14 6.51 -11.88
C LEU A 85 8.94 7.76 -11.52
N GLU A 86 9.91 7.60 -10.62
CA GLU A 86 10.77 8.71 -10.23
C GLU A 86 11.79 9.07 -11.33
N SER A 87 12.33 8.07 -12.02
CA SER A 87 13.21 8.29 -13.18
C SER A 87 12.50 9.04 -14.30
N GLU A 88 11.27 8.63 -14.63
CA GLU A 88 10.44 9.32 -15.63
C GLU A 88 10.11 10.76 -15.22
N ARG A 89 9.83 11.00 -13.93
CA ARG A 89 9.58 12.35 -13.42
C ARG A 89 10.80 13.24 -13.56
N LEU A 90 11.98 12.76 -13.20
CA LEU A 90 13.22 13.51 -13.32
C LEU A 90 13.59 13.78 -14.78
N GLN A 91 13.41 12.77 -15.65
CA GLN A 91 13.62 12.93 -17.09
C GLN A 91 12.73 14.04 -17.69
N LYS A 92 11.45 14.09 -17.32
CA LYS A 92 10.53 15.17 -17.74
C LYS A 92 10.97 16.57 -17.28
N LEU A 93 11.76 16.63 -16.20
CA LEU A 93 12.33 17.87 -15.68
C LEU A 93 13.72 18.18 -16.26
N GLY A 94 14.25 17.34 -17.16
CA GLY A 94 15.61 17.47 -17.70
C GLY A 94 16.72 17.19 -16.67
N LEU A 95 16.43 16.41 -15.60
CA LEU A 95 17.33 16.16 -14.49
C LEU A 95 17.84 14.71 -14.50
N PRO A 96 19.13 14.50 -14.15
CA PRO A 96 19.67 13.15 -14.02
C PRO A 96 19.08 12.43 -12.80
N PHE A 97 19.09 11.09 -12.81
CA PHE A 97 18.56 10.28 -11.70
C PHE A 97 19.21 10.62 -10.33
N TRP A 98 20.50 10.90 -10.31
CA TRP A 98 21.27 11.22 -9.08
C TRP A 98 21.11 12.66 -8.58
N HIS A 99 20.15 13.41 -9.14
CA HIS A 99 19.89 14.78 -8.73
C HIS A 99 19.25 14.82 -7.32
N TRP A 100 19.59 15.85 -6.52
CA TRP A 100 19.07 16.00 -5.14
C TRP A 100 17.53 16.09 -5.04
N ARG A 101 16.84 16.40 -6.14
CA ARG A 101 15.37 16.39 -6.22
C ARG A 101 14.78 14.97 -6.37
N ASN A 102 15.59 13.93 -6.39
CA ASN A 102 15.11 12.55 -6.43
C ASN A 102 14.52 12.18 -5.07
N GLU A 103 13.19 12.04 -5.03
CA GLU A 103 12.48 11.70 -3.80
C GLU A 103 12.82 10.29 -3.31
N LEU A 104 13.01 9.33 -4.22
CA LEU A 104 13.35 7.95 -3.86
C LEU A 104 14.71 7.89 -3.14
N LEU A 105 15.71 8.59 -3.68
CA LEU A 105 17.02 8.67 -3.04
C LEU A 105 16.93 9.39 -1.69
N GLY A 106 16.19 10.50 -1.61
CA GLY A 106 16.03 11.26 -0.37
C GLY A 106 15.45 10.42 0.76
N TRP A 107 14.37 9.69 0.51
CA TRP A 107 13.74 8.83 1.51
C TRP A 107 14.58 7.61 1.85
N SER A 108 15.28 7.02 0.87
CA SER A 108 16.21 5.91 1.10
C SER A 108 17.39 6.33 1.97
N LEU A 109 17.98 7.51 1.70
CA LEU A 109 19.05 8.07 2.50
C LEU A 109 18.60 8.38 3.94
N LEU A 110 17.36 8.84 4.12
CA LEU A 110 16.81 9.05 5.47
C LEU A 110 16.69 7.72 6.23
N SER A 111 16.21 6.66 5.58
CA SER A 111 16.14 5.32 6.21
C SER A 111 17.54 4.81 6.58
N LEU A 112 18.53 4.98 5.70
CA LEU A 112 19.92 4.61 5.99
C LEU A 112 20.52 5.44 7.13
N PHE A 113 20.22 6.74 7.18
CA PHE A 113 20.64 7.60 8.28
C PHE A 113 20.01 7.15 9.61
N MET A 114 18.72 6.82 9.66
CA MET A 114 18.07 6.28 10.85
C MET A 114 18.70 4.96 11.28
N LEU A 115 18.96 4.05 10.34
CA LEU A 115 19.66 2.79 10.62
C LEU A 115 21.07 3.06 11.19
N PHE A 116 21.83 3.98 10.60
CA PHE A 116 23.16 4.36 11.10
C PHE A 116 23.10 4.89 12.52
N VAL A 117 22.20 5.84 12.82
CA VAL A 117 22.04 6.41 14.17
C VAL A 117 21.69 5.34 15.18
N ILE A 118 20.71 4.47 14.88
CA ILE A 118 20.30 3.38 15.78
C ILE A 118 21.45 2.40 16.00
N THR A 119 22.16 2.04 14.93
CA THR A 119 23.31 1.13 15.03
C THR A 119 24.45 1.73 15.85
N SER A 120 24.72 3.04 15.70
CA SER A 120 25.76 3.73 16.45
C SER A 120 25.50 3.78 17.97
N HIS A 121 24.20 3.84 18.37
CA HIS A 121 23.83 3.91 19.78
C HIS A 121 23.61 2.53 20.41
N TYR A 122 23.07 1.57 19.67
CA TYR A 122 22.64 0.27 20.21
C TYR A 122 23.40 -0.91 19.60
N GLY A 123 24.42 -0.65 18.76
CA GLY A 123 25.23 -1.69 18.11
C GLY A 123 24.42 -2.54 17.13
N PRO A 124 24.93 -3.74 16.79
CA PRO A 124 24.30 -4.65 15.83
C PRO A 124 22.86 -5.06 16.21
N TRP A 125 22.55 -5.11 17.50
CA TRP A 125 21.21 -5.43 17.99
C TRP A 125 20.20 -4.33 17.66
N GLY A 126 20.64 -3.06 17.69
CA GLY A 126 19.83 -1.95 17.23
C GLY A 126 19.50 -2.04 15.73
N ALA A 127 20.51 -2.38 14.91
CA ALA A 127 20.32 -2.60 13.49
C ALA A 127 19.32 -3.75 13.21
N LEU A 128 19.52 -4.89 13.89
CA LEU A 128 18.64 -6.05 13.77
C LEU A 128 17.20 -5.70 14.17
N GLY A 129 17.02 -4.95 15.27
CA GLY A 129 15.72 -4.47 15.73
C GLY A 129 15.04 -3.54 14.73
N PHE A 130 15.79 -2.57 14.16
CA PHE A 130 15.26 -1.63 13.15
C PHE A 130 14.88 -2.33 11.85
N LEU A 131 15.71 -3.21 11.33
CA LEU A 131 15.43 -3.96 10.11
C LEU A 131 14.30 -4.98 10.32
N GLY A 132 14.29 -5.68 11.47
CA GLY A 132 13.25 -6.65 11.81
C GLY A 132 11.87 -6.00 11.95
N GLN A 133 11.76 -4.85 12.62
CA GLN A 133 10.49 -4.10 12.70
C GLN A 133 10.03 -3.60 11.33
N SER A 134 10.98 -3.14 10.49
CA SER A 134 10.67 -2.67 9.13
C SER A 134 10.12 -3.80 8.27
N LEU A 135 10.76 -4.98 8.33
CA LEU A 135 10.27 -6.16 7.62
C LEU A 135 8.84 -6.54 8.06
N VAL A 136 8.57 -6.59 9.36
CA VAL A 136 7.23 -6.88 9.87
C VAL A 136 6.22 -5.85 9.39
N ALA A 137 6.57 -4.56 9.43
CA ALA A 137 5.70 -3.48 9.00
C ALA A 137 5.36 -3.55 7.50
N ILE A 138 6.37 -3.81 6.65
CA ILE A 138 6.19 -3.95 5.19
C ILE A 138 5.36 -5.20 4.88
N VAL A 139 5.66 -6.34 5.49
CA VAL A 139 4.90 -7.58 5.28
C VAL A 139 3.41 -7.40 5.65
N LEU A 140 3.13 -6.75 6.78
CA LEU A 140 1.74 -6.47 7.18
C LEU A 140 1.04 -5.52 6.20
N LEU A 141 1.74 -4.49 5.70
CA LEU A 141 1.21 -3.62 4.65
C LEU A 141 0.84 -4.42 3.39
N GLU A 142 1.73 -5.30 2.92
CA GLU A 142 1.45 -6.09 1.73
C GLU A 142 0.33 -7.12 1.95
N ILE A 143 0.13 -7.64 3.18
CA ILE A 143 -1.04 -8.45 3.52
C ILE A 143 -2.32 -7.59 3.42
N VAL A 144 -2.28 -6.35 3.87
CA VAL A 144 -3.43 -5.43 3.77
C VAL A 144 -3.72 -5.12 2.30
N ASN A 145 -2.72 -4.76 1.48
CA ASN A 145 -2.88 -4.56 0.04
C ASN A 145 -3.48 -5.80 -0.65
N TYR A 146 -3.01 -7.00 -0.27
CA TYR A 146 -3.56 -8.26 -0.76
C TYR A 146 -5.06 -8.42 -0.43
N ILE A 147 -5.46 -8.10 0.79
CA ILE A 147 -6.85 -8.17 1.24
C ILE A 147 -7.71 -7.16 0.48
N GLU A 148 -7.19 -5.96 0.25
CA GLU A 148 -7.89 -4.84 -0.37
C GLU A 148 -8.17 -5.04 -1.85
N HIS A 149 -7.33 -5.82 -2.55
CA HIS A 149 -7.38 -5.90 -4.02
C HIS A 149 -7.44 -7.32 -4.58
N TYR A 150 -7.50 -8.37 -3.72
CA TYR A 150 -7.50 -9.75 -4.17
C TYR A 150 -8.57 -10.04 -5.22
N GLY A 151 -8.12 -10.45 -6.40
CA GLY A 151 -8.94 -10.98 -7.48
C GLY A 151 -9.78 -9.97 -8.26
N LEU A 152 -9.91 -8.72 -7.79
CA LEU A 152 -10.69 -7.68 -8.48
C LEU A 152 -9.93 -7.16 -9.71
N GLN A 153 -10.63 -6.94 -10.82
CA GLN A 153 -10.01 -6.55 -12.09
C GLN A 153 -10.81 -5.49 -12.84
N ARG A 154 -10.09 -4.49 -13.37
CA ARG A 154 -10.62 -3.51 -14.33
C ARG A 154 -10.62 -4.11 -15.73
N LYS A 155 -11.69 -3.90 -16.47
CA LYS A 155 -11.82 -4.34 -17.86
C LYS A 155 -10.89 -3.52 -18.78
N GLN A 156 -10.18 -4.23 -19.68
CA GLN A 156 -9.41 -3.56 -20.71
C GLN A 156 -10.35 -3.16 -21.85
N LEU A 157 -10.31 -1.89 -22.22
CA LEU A 157 -11.13 -1.32 -23.31
C LEU A 157 -10.50 -1.63 -24.69
N PRO A 158 -11.26 -1.54 -25.79
CA PRO A 158 -10.76 -1.80 -27.14
C PRO A 158 -9.56 -0.92 -27.56
N ASN A 159 -9.40 0.25 -26.93
CA ASN A 159 -8.29 1.17 -27.18
C ASN A 159 -7.01 0.80 -26.37
N GLY A 160 -6.99 -0.36 -25.70
CA GLY A 160 -5.87 -0.84 -24.87
C GLY A 160 -5.77 -0.20 -23.49
N ARG A 161 -6.61 0.79 -23.15
CA ARG A 161 -6.67 1.38 -21.80
C ARG A 161 -7.56 0.56 -20.89
N TYR A 162 -7.38 0.70 -19.59
CA TYR A 162 -8.30 0.16 -18.60
C TYR A 162 -9.45 1.14 -18.33
N GLU A 163 -10.62 0.61 -18.01
CA GLU A 163 -11.74 1.42 -17.54
C GLU A 163 -11.35 2.27 -16.33
N PRO A 164 -12.04 3.39 -16.04
CA PRO A 164 -11.79 4.19 -14.85
C PRO A 164 -11.94 3.37 -13.56
N VAL A 165 -11.23 3.76 -12.51
CA VAL A 165 -11.43 3.20 -11.17
C VAL A 165 -12.86 3.49 -10.71
N THR A 166 -13.52 2.47 -10.18
CA THR A 166 -14.85 2.56 -9.58
C THR A 166 -14.85 1.92 -8.20
N GLU A 167 -15.96 2.00 -7.49
CA GLU A 167 -16.10 1.36 -6.19
C GLU A 167 -16.01 -0.18 -6.23
N ALA A 168 -16.11 -0.79 -7.42
CA ALA A 168 -16.03 -2.24 -7.63
C ALA A 168 -14.58 -2.79 -7.57
N HIS A 169 -13.57 -1.93 -7.53
CA HIS A 169 -12.16 -2.33 -7.68
C HIS A 169 -11.37 -2.42 -6.37
N SER A 170 -12.06 -2.34 -5.23
CA SER A 170 -11.46 -2.53 -3.91
C SER A 170 -12.42 -3.16 -2.93
N TRP A 171 -11.91 -4.04 -2.05
CA TRP A 171 -12.68 -4.64 -0.97
C TRP A 171 -12.80 -3.66 0.20
N ASN A 172 -13.99 -3.61 0.80
CA ASN A 172 -14.32 -2.74 1.94
C ASN A 172 -14.76 -3.56 3.15
N SER A 173 -14.77 -2.95 4.32
CA SER A 173 -15.37 -3.55 5.49
C SER A 173 -16.05 -2.49 6.37
N PRO A 174 -17.31 -2.73 6.82
CA PRO A 174 -18.03 -1.84 7.72
C PRO A 174 -17.65 -2.04 9.20
N ALA A 175 -16.71 -2.94 9.53
CA ALA A 175 -16.34 -3.29 10.89
C ALA A 175 -15.86 -2.07 11.68
N LEU A 176 -16.65 -1.61 12.66
CA LEU A 176 -16.43 -0.35 13.35
C LEU A 176 -15.07 -0.27 14.06
N LEU A 177 -14.73 -1.27 14.86
CA LEU A 177 -13.50 -1.25 15.67
C LEU A 177 -12.24 -1.10 14.81
N THR A 178 -12.12 -1.91 13.77
CA THR A 178 -10.95 -1.87 12.90
C THR A 178 -10.95 -0.62 12.00
N ASN A 179 -12.10 -0.06 11.63
CA ASN A 179 -12.17 1.25 10.98
C ASN A 179 -11.63 2.37 11.86
N LEU A 180 -11.97 2.39 13.15
CA LEU A 180 -11.47 3.39 14.09
C LEU A 180 -9.94 3.25 14.30
N LEU A 181 -9.45 2.01 14.48
CA LEU A 181 -8.03 1.75 14.71
C LEU A 181 -7.15 2.02 13.48
N LEU A 182 -7.70 1.89 12.27
CA LEU A 182 -6.97 2.03 11.00
C LEU A 182 -7.36 3.30 10.23
N PHE A 183 -7.83 4.34 10.92
CA PHE A 183 -8.13 5.63 10.29
C PHE A 183 -9.04 5.49 9.05
N GLN A 184 -10.11 4.70 9.16
CA GLN A 184 -11.09 4.42 8.10
C GLN A 184 -10.50 3.78 6.83
N LEU A 185 -9.30 3.21 6.87
CA LEU A 185 -8.63 2.57 5.74
C LEU A 185 -9.52 1.53 5.03
N GLN A 186 -10.40 0.86 5.78
CA GLN A 186 -11.34 -0.14 5.25
C GLN A 186 -12.47 0.44 4.37
N ARG A 187 -12.58 1.77 4.25
CA ARG A 187 -13.41 2.47 3.25
C ARG A 187 -12.64 2.66 1.96
N HIS A 188 -11.97 1.60 1.53
CA HIS A 188 -10.91 1.64 0.55
C HIS A 188 -11.36 2.03 -0.85
N SER A 189 -12.58 1.63 -1.25
CA SER A 189 -13.15 2.08 -2.52
C SER A 189 -13.37 3.59 -2.59
N ASP A 190 -13.84 4.21 -1.49
CA ASP A 190 -14.01 5.66 -1.45
C ASP A 190 -12.66 6.38 -1.44
N HIS A 191 -11.64 5.79 -0.78
CA HIS A 191 -10.27 6.27 -0.83
C HIS A 191 -9.71 6.26 -2.25
N HIS A 192 -9.87 5.19 -3.02
CA HIS A 192 -9.41 5.12 -4.41
C HIS A 192 -10.14 6.09 -5.35
N LEU A 193 -11.43 6.32 -5.12
CA LEU A 193 -12.20 7.30 -5.88
C LEU A 193 -11.79 8.74 -5.57
N TYR A 194 -11.42 9.02 -4.32
CA TYR A 194 -11.15 10.36 -3.81
C TYR A 194 -9.90 10.38 -2.93
N ALA A 195 -8.76 10.00 -3.48
CA ALA A 195 -7.50 9.80 -2.77
C ALA A 195 -7.00 10.99 -1.91
N ARG A 196 -7.50 12.21 -2.17
CA ARG A 196 -7.17 13.42 -1.39
C ARG A 196 -8.23 13.76 -0.33
N ARG A 197 -9.26 12.93 -0.17
CA ARG A 197 -10.27 13.10 0.87
C ARG A 197 -9.68 12.62 2.18
N SER A 198 -9.72 13.47 3.21
CA SER A 198 -9.25 13.09 4.55
C SER A 198 -10.03 11.89 5.08
N TYR A 199 -9.38 11.01 5.83
CA TYR A 199 -9.95 9.75 6.31
C TYR A 199 -11.27 9.93 7.07
N GLN A 200 -11.45 11.05 7.81
CA GLN A 200 -12.68 11.36 8.55
C GLN A 200 -13.90 11.53 7.64
N LEU A 201 -13.66 11.89 6.36
CA LEU A 201 -14.69 12.18 5.36
C LEU A 201 -14.91 11.01 4.39
N LEU A 202 -14.22 9.89 4.57
CA LEU A 202 -14.44 8.70 3.76
C LEU A 202 -15.80 8.09 4.05
N HIS A 203 -16.53 7.75 2.98
CA HIS A 203 -17.86 7.16 3.05
C HIS A 203 -17.82 5.64 2.87
N HIS A 204 -18.70 4.96 3.59
CA HIS A 204 -18.99 3.57 3.29
C HIS A 204 -19.74 3.48 1.95
N ARG A 205 -19.28 2.61 1.05
CA ARG A 205 -19.89 2.35 -0.26
C ARG A 205 -20.62 1.01 -0.20
N GLU A 206 -21.96 1.05 -0.14
CA GLU A 206 -22.79 -0.16 0.01
C GLU A 206 -22.68 -1.10 -1.19
N ASN A 207 -22.53 -0.54 -2.41
CA ASN A 207 -22.42 -1.31 -3.65
C ASN A 207 -21.00 -1.83 -3.92
N ALA A 208 -20.00 -1.38 -3.14
CA ALA A 208 -18.63 -1.86 -3.29
C ALA A 208 -18.49 -3.31 -2.78
N PRO A 209 -17.49 -4.05 -3.25
CA PRO A 209 -17.17 -5.36 -2.71
C PRO A 209 -16.96 -5.33 -1.20
N GLN A 210 -17.66 -6.19 -0.46
CA GLN A 210 -17.59 -6.25 1.00
C GLN A 210 -16.84 -7.49 1.47
N LEU A 211 -15.83 -7.29 2.32
CA LEU A 211 -15.17 -8.35 3.05
C LEU A 211 -16.14 -8.96 4.08
N PRO A 212 -16.06 -10.26 4.34
CA PRO A 212 -16.94 -10.91 5.33
C PRO A 212 -16.65 -10.49 6.77
N TYR A 213 -15.44 -10.00 7.04
CA TYR A 213 -14.99 -9.60 8.38
C TYR A 213 -14.14 -8.32 8.32
N GLY A 214 -13.81 -7.74 9.49
CA GLY A 214 -12.85 -6.63 9.60
C GLY A 214 -11.42 -7.07 9.31
N TYR A 215 -10.54 -6.13 8.97
CA TYR A 215 -9.17 -6.40 8.52
C TYR A 215 -8.37 -7.30 9.47
N GLY A 216 -8.49 -7.16 10.78
CA GLY A 216 -7.76 -8.03 11.70
C GLY A 216 -8.03 -9.52 11.50
N ALA A 217 -9.31 -9.91 11.33
CA ALA A 217 -9.68 -11.29 11.02
C ALA A 217 -9.26 -11.69 9.60
N MET A 218 -9.41 -10.77 8.63
CA MET A 218 -9.01 -11.03 7.24
C MET A 218 -7.50 -11.23 7.08
N VAL A 219 -6.67 -10.52 7.86
CA VAL A 219 -5.21 -10.76 7.91
C VAL A 219 -4.92 -12.21 8.33
N VAL A 220 -5.56 -12.69 9.40
CA VAL A 220 -5.37 -14.09 9.84
C VAL A 220 -5.84 -15.09 8.78
N LEU A 221 -6.99 -14.82 8.16
CA LEU A 221 -7.53 -15.69 7.10
C LEU A 221 -6.66 -15.72 5.84
N ALA A 222 -6.06 -14.58 5.45
CA ALA A 222 -5.14 -14.50 4.31
C ALA A 222 -3.88 -15.37 4.51
N LEU A 223 -3.43 -15.55 5.75
CA LEU A 223 -2.32 -16.44 6.10
C LEU A 223 -2.67 -17.94 5.97
N LEU A 224 -3.94 -18.28 5.72
CA LEU A 224 -4.44 -19.64 5.52
C LEU A 224 -5.00 -19.81 4.09
N PRO A 225 -4.15 -19.95 3.05
CA PRO A 225 -4.57 -19.88 1.65
C PRO A 225 -5.76 -20.81 1.29
N PRO A 226 -5.86 -22.07 1.75
CA PRO A 226 -7.02 -22.90 1.43
C PRO A 226 -8.34 -22.31 1.95
N VAL A 227 -8.33 -21.74 3.15
CA VAL A 227 -9.50 -21.08 3.75
C VAL A 227 -9.81 -19.78 3.02
N TRP A 228 -8.75 -19.00 2.69
CA TRP A 228 -8.87 -17.76 1.94
C TRP A 228 -9.54 -17.97 0.59
N PHE A 229 -9.05 -18.91 -0.22
CA PHE A 229 -9.60 -19.17 -1.55
C PHE A 229 -11.05 -19.66 -1.48
N GLN A 230 -11.36 -20.58 -0.55
CA GLN A 230 -12.73 -21.04 -0.34
C GLN A 230 -13.66 -19.87 0.03
N LEU A 231 -13.19 -18.93 0.85
CA LEU A 231 -13.96 -17.80 1.32
C LEU A 231 -14.11 -16.71 0.24
N MET A 232 -13.02 -16.38 -0.48
CA MET A 232 -12.96 -15.18 -1.31
C MET A 232 -13.23 -15.41 -2.80
N ASP A 233 -12.85 -16.58 -3.37
CA ASP A 233 -12.98 -16.79 -4.82
C ASP A 233 -14.42 -16.73 -5.32
N SER A 234 -15.37 -17.25 -4.55
CA SER A 234 -16.79 -17.15 -4.89
C SER A 234 -17.31 -15.71 -4.87
N ARG A 235 -16.73 -14.88 -4.00
CA ARG A 235 -17.06 -13.45 -3.90
C ARG A 235 -16.45 -12.65 -5.05
N VAL A 236 -15.18 -12.91 -5.39
CA VAL A 236 -14.49 -12.29 -6.52
C VAL A 236 -15.27 -12.50 -7.83
N LYS A 237 -15.71 -13.73 -8.09
CA LYS A 237 -16.47 -14.09 -9.31
C LYS A 237 -17.75 -13.27 -9.48
N LYS A 238 -18.37 -12.77 -8.42
CA LYS A 238 -19.58 -11.93 -8.49
C LYS A 238 -19.32 -10.52 -9.03
N PHE A 239 -18.08 -10.02 -8.89
CA PHE A 239 -17.73 -8.65 -9.29
C PHE A 239 -16.95 -8.59 -10.63
N ASN A 240 -16.38 -9.71 -11.08
CA ASN A 240 -15.64 -9.78 -12.35
C ASN A 240 -16.50 -10.25 -13.54
N ASN A 241 -17.78 -10.57 -13.32
CA ASN A 241 -18.73 -10.95 -14.37
C ASN A 241 -19.47 -9.68 -14.95
#